data_c99f62a807d0b45eef7e04208cabc35e
#
_entry.id   c99f62a807d0b45eef7e04208cabc35e
#
_cell.length_a   1.000
_cell.length_b   1.000
_cell.length_c   1.000
_cell.angle_alpha   90.00
_cell.angle_beta   90.00
_cell.angle_gamma   90.00
#
_symmetry.space_group_name_H-M   'P 1'
#
loop_
_entity.id
_entity.type
_entity.pdbx_description
1 polymer ?
#
loop_
_entity_poly.entity_id
_entity_poly.type
_entity_poly.pdbx_seq_one_letter_code
_entity_poly.pdbx_strand_id
1 'polypeptide(L)'
;MRGWLFAASLCLSIVAVSAVGPSPALTQAAQNDHLSERVQRATGLYISGPYIRLHGVEGVIGMLRRARMDTAVVDFKDGMGRVLYDSSIPELARSESGHIEDPRALVQALHDANIHVIGRIVCFSDRVLALREPERAIQDNRPRHEGRPWISWGTGGAWLNPWDQRNLDMIVRLADEVEGFGVDEIQLDYIRFPVDDGVHLAAYPGERTDITRAQHLHDLLARIDATISVPLGADVFGIQAFWEGDRSGLGQDLALWTDHVDVFSPMLYLNAMLDWERDRPHRARSLVQVGVSRLRQRIGHRPIIRPFLQGFDNGLSEEEWEPRFIADQIRGARGGGADGFLFWNPGSMFGMVQRAMQGPARALSPFPIPSERELARVETPGTGAAVARR
;
A
#
# COMPACT_ATOMS: atom_id res chain seq x y z
N MET A 1 -13.40 -27.00 87.30
CA MET A 1 -12.55 -27.97 86.59
C MET A 1 -12.80 -27.78 85.10
N ARG A 2 -11.81 -27.43 84.39
CA ARG A 2 -11.88 -26.83 83.06
C ARG A 2 -11.81 -27.92 81.98
N GLY A 3 -12.80 -28.00 81.08
CA GLY A 3 -12.78 -28.86 79.91
C GLY A 3 -12.40 -28.07 78.66
N TRP A 4 -11.44 -28.60 77.94
CA TRP A 4 -11.01 -28.05 76.66
C TRP A 4 -11.74 -28.68 75.51
N LEU A 5 -12.44 -27.84 74.70
CA LEU A 5 -13.01 -28.24 73.41
C LEU A 5 -11.97 -28.00 72.32
N PHE A 6 -11.59 -29.05 71.59
CA PHE A 6 -10.83 -28.95 70.34
C PHE A 6 -11.78 -28.70 69.18
N ALA A 7 -11.64 -27.56 68.55
CA ALA A 7 -12.32 -27.29 67.27
C ALA A 7 -11.37 -27.73 66.13
N ALA A 8 -11.81 -28.70 65.34
CA ALA A 8 -11.12 -29.11 64.12
C ALA A 8 -11.50 -28.14 62.96
N SER A 9 -10.53 -27.38 62.50
CA SER A 9 -10.67 -26.52 61.33
C SER A 9 -10.44 -27.36 60.08
N LEU A 10 -11.50 -27.51 59.25
CA LEU A 10 -11.47 -28.14 57.94
C LEU A 10 -10.99 -27.10 56.90
N CYS A 11 -9.72 -27.17 56.49
CA CYS A 11 -9.21 -26.36 55.39
C CYS A 11 -9.73 -26.96 54.06
N LEU A 12 -10.70 -26.31 53.44
CA LEU A 12 -11.08 -26.55 52.03
C LEU A 12 -10.03 -25.88 51.13
N SER A 13 -9.14 -26.66 50.52
CA SER A 13 -8.26 -26.21 49.47
C SER A 13 -9.05 -26.03 48.17
N ILE A 14 -9.39 -24.80 47.81
CA ILE A 14 -9.93 -24.46 46.51
C ILE A 14 -8.78 -24.56 45.49
N VAL A 15 -8.80 -25.63 44.68
CA VAL A 15 -7.94 -25.71 43.49
C VAL A 15 -8.50 -24.74 42.46
N ALA A 16 -7.84 -23.57 42.31
CA ALA A 16 -8.12 -22.69 41.23
C ALA A 16 -7.67 -23.34 39.90
N VAL A 17 -8.62 -23.84 39.13
CA VAL A 17 -8.39 -24.23 37.73
C VAL A 17 -8.17 -22.94 36.98
N SER A 18 -6.89 -22.59 36.70
CA SER A 18 -6.54 -21.52 35.77
C SER A 18 -7.04 -21.95 34.41
N ALA A 19 -8.08 -21.27 33.90
CA ALA A 19 -8.50 -21.39 32.51
C ALA A 19 -7.33 -20.92 31.64
N VAL A 20 -6.65 -21.86 31.01
CA VAL A 20 -5.66 -21.54 29.97
C VAL A 20 -6.50 -20.94 28.85
N GLY A 21 -6.37 -19.62 28.67
CA GLY A 21 -6.95 -18.91 27.53
C GLY A 21 -6.43 -19.52 26.21
N PRO A 22 -7.19 -19.39 25.13
CA PRO A 22 -6.78 -19.93 23.83
C PRO A 22 -5.38 -19.43 23.49
N SER A 23 -4.56 -20.33 22.93
CA SER A 23 -3.19 -20.02 22.51
C SER A 23 -3.19 -18.83 21.55
N PRO A 24 -2.21 -17.89 21.63
CA PRO A 24 -2.14 -16.74 20.71
C PRO A 24 -2.27 -17.13 19.22
N ALA A 25 -1.75 -18.31 18.84
CA ALA A 25 -1.85 -18.82 17.47
C ALA A 25 -3.28 -19.22 17.07
N LEU A 26 -4.10 -19.71 18.00
CA LEU A 26 -5.51 -20.05 17.73
C LEU A 26 -6.39 -18.79 17.65
N THR A 27 -6.04 -17.74 18.42
CA THR A 27 -6.75 -16.45 18.37
C THR A 27 -6.43 -15.72 17.06
N GLN A 28 -5.21 -15.85 16.55
CA GLN A 28 -4.75 -15.26 15.29
C GLN A 28 -5.45 -15.89 14.07
N ALA A 29 -5.58 -17.20 14.01
CA ALA A 29 -6.31 -17.90 12.93
C ALA A 29 -7.78 -17.42 12.84
N ALA A 30 -8.44 -17.20 13.98
CA ALA A 30 -9.82 -16.73 14.03
C ALA A 30 -10.01 -15.24 13.66
N GLN A 31 -8.95 -14.41 13.70
CA GLN A 31 -9.04 -12.96 13.42
C GLN A 31 -8.86 -12.59 11.96
N ASN A 32 -8.23 -13.46 11.15
CA ASN A 32 -8.07 -13.26 9.70
C ASN A 32 -8.99 -14.16 8.87
N ASP A 33 -9.92 -14.86 9.50
CA ASP A 33 -10.84 -15.81 8.83
C ASP A 33 -11.76 -15.12 7.78
N HIS A 34 -11.90 -13.78 7.84
CA HIS A 34 -12.67 -13.02 6.87
C HIS A 34 -11.86 -12.67 5.59
N LEU A 35 -10.50 -12.74 5.65
CA LEU A 35 -9.65 -12.45 4.52
C LEU A 35 -9.29 -13.73 3.76
N SER A 36 -9.46 -13.71 2.45
CA SER A 36 -9.10 -14.85 1.62
C SER A 36 -7.59 -15.15 1.70
N GLU A 37 -7.20 -16.42 1.49
CA GLU A 37 -5.78 -16.82 1.45
C GLU A 37 -5.00 -16.01 0.39
N ARG A 38 -5.69 -15.59 -0.65
CA ARG A 38 -5.12 -14.78 -1.74
C ARG A 38 -4.74 -13.38 -1.28
N VAL A 39 -5.62 -12.70 -0.54
CA VAL A 39 -5.32 -11.41 0.08
C VAL A 39 -4.13 -11.55 1.03
N GLN A 40 -4.11 -12.60 1.86
CA GLN A 40 -3.05 -12.81 2.83
C GLN A 40 -1.66 -13.00 2.20
N ARG A 41 -1.57 -13.64 1.02
CA ARG A 41 -0.29 -14.03 0.40
C ARG A 41 0.03 -13.33 -0.91
N ALA A 42 -0.69 -12.27 -1.25
CA ALA A 42 -0.55 -11.58 -2.52
C ALA A 42 0.89 -11.12 -2.78
N THR A 43 1.38 -11.40 -3.98
CA THR A 43 2.67 -10.91 -4.47
C THR A 43 2.49 -10.22 -5.81
N GLY A 44 2.94 -8.97 -5.93
CA GLY A 44 2.50 -8.18 -7.07
C GLY A 44 3.43 -7.10 -7.56
N LEU A 45 2.96 -6.47 -8.63
CA LEU A 45 3.60 -5.34 -9.29
C LEU A 45 2.67 -4.14 -9.33
N TYR A 46 3.23 -2.96 -9.14
CA TYR A 46 2.54 -1.71 -9.43
C TYR A 46 2.38 -1.50 -10.95
N ILE A 47 1.18 -1.12 -11.37
CA ILE A 47 0.82 -0.91 -12.77
C ILE A 47 0.36 0.53 -12.97
N SER A 48 1.18 1.32 -13.66
CA SER A 48 0.85 2.72 -13.98
C SER A 48 -0.17 2.84 -15.12
N GLY A 49 -0.98 3.89 -15.08
CA GLY A 49 -1.92 4.18 -16.16
C GLY A 49 -1.28 4.28 -17.56
N PRO A 50 -0.14 4.99 -17.73
CA PRO A 50 0.57 5.01 -19.00
C PRO A 50 0.98 3.63 -19.50
N TYR A 51 1.35 2.69 -18.61
CA TYR A 51 1.66 1.32 -19.01
C TYR A 51 0.43 0.59 -19.54
N ILE A 52 -0.72 0.71 -18.85
CA ILE A 52 -1.99 0.12 -19.29
C ILE A 52 -2.38 0.67 -20.68
N ARG A 53 -2.31 1.99 -20.85
CA ARG A 53 -2.64 2.64 -22.12
C ARG A 53 -1.78 2.17 -23.28
N LEU A 54 -0.47 1.95 -23.03
CA LEU A 54 0.49 1.57 -24.07
C LEU A 54 0.41 0.09 -24.43
N HIS A 55 0.22 -0.78 -23.43
CA HIS A 55 0.37 -2.23 -23.59
C HIS A 55 -0.93 -3.00 -23.46
N GLY A 56 -2.02 -2.35 -23.05
CA GLY A 56 -3.30 -3.01 -22.79
C GLY A 56 -3.26 -4.01 -21.64
N VAL A 57 -4.37 -4.65 -21.38
CA VAL A 57 -4.49 -5.67 -20.31
C VAL A 57 -3.61 -6.87 -20.57
N GLU A 58 -3.46 -7.30 -21.82
CA GLU A 58 -2.59 -8.44 -22.20
C GLU A 58 -1.11 -8.16 -21.85
N GLY A 59 -0.65 -6.92 -22.05
CA GLY A 59 0.68 -6.51 -21.66
C GLY A 59 0.90 -6.59 -20.14
N VAL A 60 -0.11 -6.21 -19.36
CA VAL A 60 -0.12 -6.33 -17.88
C VAL A 60 -0.04 -7.80 -17.46
N ILE A 61 -0.93 -8.64 -18.01
CA ILE A 61 -0.96 -10.08 -17.74
C ILE A 61 0.40 -10.73 -18.08
N GLY A 62 0.94 -10.40 -19.27
CA GLY A 62 2.25 -10.91 -19.69
C GLY A 62 3.39 -10.50 -18.77
N MET A 63 3.38 -9.25 -18.30
CA MET A 63 4.39 -8.74 -17.38
C MET A 63 4.35 -9.49 -16.04
N LEU A 64 3.16 -9.64 -15.44
CA LEU A 64 2.96 -10.37 -14.18
C LEU A 64 3.40 -11.83 -14.29
N ARG A 65 2.99 -12.51 -15.36
CA ARG A 65 3.40 -13.92 -15.62
C ARG A 65 4.92 -14.06 -15.73
N ARG A 66 5.60 -13.18 -16.49
CA ARG A 66 7.07 -13.20 -16.58
C ARG A 66 7.75 -12.91 -15.24
N ALA A 67 7.15 -12.04 -14.42
CA ALA A 67 7.61 -11.76 -13.06
C ALA A 67 7.20 -12.84 -12.04
N ARG A 68 6.35 -13.80 -12.43
CA ARG A 68 5.78 -14.83 -11.54
C ARG A 68 5.05 -14.22 -10.34
N MET A 69 4.25 -13.21 -10.62
CA MET A 69 3.40 -12.49 -9.67
C MET A 69 1.92 -12.73 -10.02
N ASP A 70 1.08 -12.70 -9.02
CA ASP A 70 -0.36 -12.97 -9.12
C ASP A 70 -1.22 -11.74 -8.90
N THR A 71 -0.61 -10.60 -8.57
CA THR A 71 -1.31 -9.42 -8.10
C THR A 71 -0.91 -8.19 -8.91
N ALA A 72 -1.90 -7.43 -9.37
CA ALA A 72 -1.75 -6.13 -10.00
C ALA A 72 -2.19 -5.02 -9.03
N VAL A 73 -1.30 -4.09 -8.69
CA VAL A 73 -1.67 -2.84 -8.03
C VAL A 73 -1.90 -1.80 -9.11
N VAL A 74 -3.16 -1.51 -9.41
CA VAL A 74 -3.57 -0.63 -10.50
C VAL A 74 -3.91 0.75 -9.98
N ASP A 75 -3.31 1.80 -10.55
CA ASP A 75 -3.73 3.17 -10.25
C ASP A 75 -5.12 3.45 -10.82
N PHE A 76 -6.02 3.91 -9.96
CA PHE A 76 -7.27 4.56 -10.35
C PHE A 76 -7.19 6.08 -10.18
N LYS A 77 -6.39 6.56 -9.22
CA LYS A 77 -5.98 7.97 -9.11
C LYS A 77 -4.48 8.04 -8.84
N ASP A 78 -3.74 8.77 -9.69
CA ASP A 78 -2.28 8.85 -9.63
C ASP A 78 -1.76 9.96 -8.69
N GLY A 79 -0.43 10.00 -8.48
CA GLY A 79 0.24 10.96 -7.60
C GLY A 79 0.22 12.42 -8.08
N MET A 80 -0.22 12.68 -9.31
CA MET A 80 -0.46 14.03 -9.83
C MET A 80 -1.90 14.49 -9.60
N GLY A 81 -2.78 13.60 -9.13
CA GLY A 81 -4.21 13.85 -8.95
C GLY A 81 -5.06 13.55 -10.17
N ARG A 82 -4.51 12.85 -11.17
CA ARG A 82 -5.30 12.44 -12.33
C ARG A 82 -6.05 11.15 -12.00
N VAL A 83 -7.36 11.17 -12.21
CA VAL A 83 -8.17 9.96 -12.25
C VAL A 83 -8.01 9.33 -13.62
N LEU A 84 -7.75 8.03 -13.68
CA LEU A 84 -7.26 7.37 -14.89
C LEU A 84 -8.39 6.83 -15.79
N TYR A 85 -9.62 7.04 -15.39
CA TYR A 85 -10.86 6.64 -16.07
C TYR A 85 -11.88 7.79 -16.05
N ASP A 86 -13.03 7.60 -16.67
CA ASP A 86 -14.14 8.55 -16.61
C ASP A 86 -14.94 8.36 -15.32
N SER A 87 -14.69 9.24 -14.34
CA SER A 87 -15.29 9.18 -13.00
C SER A 87 -16.66 9.86 -12.96
N SER A 88 -17.59 9.25 -12.24
CA SER A 88 -18.91 9.85 -11.96
C SER A 88 -18.86 10.97 -10.90
N ILE A 89 -17.72 11.14 -10.19
CA ILE A 89 -17.54 12.17 -9.16
C ILE A 89 -17.27 13.52 -9.84
N PRO A 90 -18.15 14.53 -9.68
CA PRO A 90 -18.09 15.77 -10.47
C PRO A 90 -16.77 16.53 -10.39
N GLU A 91 -16.15 16.58 -9.21
CA GLU A 91 -14.85 17.23 -9.02
C GLU A 91 -13.69 16.46 -9.63
N LEU A 92 -13.85 15.17 -9.95
CA LEU A 92 -12.85 14.32 -10.57
C LEU A 92 -13.08 14.08 -12.07
N ALA A 93 -14.30 14.26 -12.55
CA ALA A 93 -14.73 14.02 -13.95
C ALA A 93 -13.99 14.86 -15.02
N ARG A 94 -13.14 15.80 -14.64
CA ARG A 94 -12.34 16.65 -15.53
C ARG A 94 -10.86 16.23 -15.57
N SER A 95 -10.54 15.06 -15.11
CA SER A 95 -9.18 14.51 -15.20
C SER A 95 -8.97 13.97 -16.63
N GLU A 96 -8.12 14.63 -17.39
CA GLU A 96 -7.90 14.35 -18.84
C GLU A 96 -7.07 13.08 -19.11
N SER A 97 -6.97 12.11 -18.22
CA SER A 97 -5.97 11.06 -18.43
C SER A 97 -6.42 9.91 -19.33
N GLY A 98 -7.69 9.48 -19.32
CA GLY A 98 -8.24 8.45 -20.20
C GLY A 98 -7.35 7.21 -20.42
N HIS A 99 -6.62 6.79 -19.37
CA HIS A 99 -5.69 5.66 -19.48
C HIS A 99 -6.40 4.31 -19.35
N ILE A 100 -7.54 4.30 -18.68
CA ILE A 100 -8.42 3.15 -18.51
C ILE A 100 -9.77 3.50 -19.12
N GLU A 101 -10.07 2.91 -20.28
CA GLU A 101 -11.31 3.18 -21.01
C GLU A 101 -12.52 2.57 -20.30
N ASP A 102 -12.39 1.30 -19.87
CA ASP A 102 -13.41 0.60 -19.10
C ASP A 102 -12.78 -0.09 -17.89
N PRO A 103 -12.92 0.50 -16.69
CA PRO A 103 -12.38 -0.07 -15.46
C PRO A 103 -12.90 -1.46 -15.12
N ARG A 104 -14.21 -1.72 -15.35
CA ARG A 104 -14.82 -3.03 -15.08
C ARG A 104 -14.28 -4.10 -16.01
N ALA A 105 -14.17 -3.79 -17.29
CA ALA A 105 -13.60 -4.72 -18.27
C ALA A 105 -12.13 -5.02 -17.97
N LEU A 106 -11.35 -4.03 -17.55
CA LEU A 106 -9.96 -4.23 -17.13
C LEU A 106 -9.87 -5.19 -15.95
N VAL A 107 -10.64 -4.94 -14.88
CA VAL A 107 -10.66 -5.79 -13.67
C VAL A 107 -11.11 -7.20 -14.02
N GLN A 108 -12.18 -7.35 -14.79
CA GLN A 108 -12.69 -8.66 -15.21
C GLN A 108 -11.64 -9.45 -16.02
N ALA A 109 -10.96 -8.81 -16.98
CA ALA A 109 -9.93 -9.49 -17.77
C ALA A 109 -8.72 -9.93 -16.92
N LEU A 110 -8.36 -9.17 -15.88
CA LEU A 110 -7.34 -9.58 -14.92
C LEU A 110 -7.81 -10.77 -14.05
N HIS A 111 -9.06 -10.77 -13.62
CA HIS A 111 -9.68 -11.91 -12.91
C HIS A 111 -9.74 -13.17 -13.77
N ASP A 112 -10.11 -13.05 -15.04
CA ASP A 112 -10.13 -14.17 -15.99
C ASP A 112 -8.74 -14.78 -16.20
N ALA A 113 -7.68 -13.96 -16.04
CA ALA A 113 -6.29 -14.39 -16.04
C ALA A 113 -5.81 -14.91 -14.66
N ASN A 114 -6.70 -14.99 -13.67
CA ASN A 114 -6.42 -15.38 -12.29
C ASN A 114 -5.45 -14.42 -11.58
N ILE A 115 -5.59 -13.11 -11.83
CA ILE A 115 -4.80 -12.04 -11.20
C ILE A 115 -5.68 -11.32 -10.17
N HIS A 116 -5.16 -11.15 -8.96
CA HIS A 116 -5.74 -10.35 -7.89
C HIS A 116 -5.55 -8.86 -8.17
N VAL A 117 -6.57 -8.04 -8.01
CA VAL A 117 -6.55 -6.64 -8.38
C VAL A 117 -6.68 -5.74 -7.16
N ILE A 118 -5.63 -4.98 -6.89
CA ILE A 118 -5.63 -3.95 -5.84
C ILE A 118 -5.86 -2.60 -6.52
N GLY A 119 -6.96 -1.93 -6.17
CA GLY A 119 -7.27 -0.59 -6.64
C GLY A 119 -6.54 0.46 -5.81
N ARG A 120 -5.49 1.08 -6.38
CA ARG A 120 -4.69 2.10 -5.69
C ARG A 120 -5.26 3.49 -5.92
N ILE A 121 -5.41 4.23 -4.83
CA ILE A 121 -5.93 5.60 -4.79
C ILE A 121 -4.92 6.50 -4.08
N VAL A 122 -4.38 7.50 -4.77
CA VAL A 122 -3.57 8.54 -4.15
C VAL A 122 -4.50 9.59 -3.51
N CYS A 123 -4.42 9.74 -2.19
CA CYS A 123 -5.37 10.54 -1.43
C CYS A 123 -5.12 12.05 -1.55
N PHE A 124 -4.08 12.57 -0.91
CA PHE A 124 -3.89 14.02 -0.73
C PHE A 124 -2.86 14.64 -1.68
N SER A 125 -1.94 13.89 -2.28
CA SER A 125 -1.09 14.40 -3.35
C SER A 125 -1.91 14.59 -4.61
N ASP A 126 -2.27 15.84 -4.93
CA ASP A 126 -3.18 16.15 -6.04
C ASP A 126 -2.92 17.56 -6.57
N ARG A 127 -2.04 17.65 -7.54
CA ARG A 127 -1.73 18.92 -8.18
C ARG A 127 -2.88 19.44 -9.07
N VAL A 128 -3.63 18.50 -9.67
CA VAL A 128 -4.72 18.87 -10.61
C VAL A 128 -5.82 19.61 -9.87
N LEU A 129 -6.35 19.02 -8.82
CA LEU A 129 -7.44 19.62 -8.05
C LEU A 129 -6.96 20.81 -7.20
N ALA A 130 -5.78 20.70 -6.59
CA ALA A 130 -5.22 21.78 -5.78
C ALA A 130 -4.99 23.10 -6.57
N LEU A 131 -4.60 23.00 -7.85
CA LEU A 131 -4.46 24.18 -8.70
C LEU A 131 -5.78 24.70 -9.27
N ARG A 132 -6.76 23.83 -9.46
CA ARG A 132 -8.07 24.18 -9.97
C ARG A 132 -8.99 24.78 -8.89
N GLU A 133 -8.88 24.27 -7.67
CA GLU A 133 -9.66 24.70 -6.50
C GLU A 133 -8.70 25.03 -5.34
N PRO A 134 -7.97 26.17 -5.42
CA PRO A 134 -6.92 26.52 -4.47
C PRO A 134 -7.38 26.54 -3.01
N GLU A 135 -8.64 26.88 -2.75
CA GLU A 135 -9.21 26.94 -1.41
C GLU A 135 -9.35 25.56 -0.72
N ARG A 136 -9.18 24.47 -1.48
CA ARG A 136 -9.15 23.08 -0.96
C ARG A 136 -7.73 22.58 -0.73
N ALA A 137 -6.73 23.34 -1.15
CA ALA A 137 -5.33 22.95 -1.07
C ALA A 137 -4.68 23.36 0.25
N ILE A 138 -3.56 22.73 0.58
CA ILE A 138 -2.60 23.25 1.54
C ILE A 138 -2.10 24.60 1.00
N GLN A 139 -2.11 25.64 1.83
CA GLN A 139 -1.82 27.02 1.44
C GLN A 139 -0.33 27.34 1.64
N ASP A 140 0.17 28.27 0.82
CA ASP A 140 1.49 28.86 1.03
C ASP A 140 1.37 29.96 2.11
N ASN A 141 2.13 29.88 3.19
CA ASN A 141 2.04 30.79 4.33
C ASN A 141 2.76 32.12 4.11
N ARG A 142 3.38 32.36 2.95
CA ARG A 142 4.04 33.61 2.63
C ARG A 142 3.02 34.70 2.27
N PRO A 143 3.06 35.90 2.86
CA PRO A 143 2.05 36.93 2.64
C PRO A 143 1.80 37.29 1.18
N ARG A 144 2.86 37.29 0.33
CA ARG A 144 2.75 37.56 -1.11
C ARG A 144 2.12 36.41 -1.92
N HIS A 145 1.86 35.30 -1.28
CA HIS A 145 1.26 34.08 -1.88
C HIS A 145 -0.09 33.75 -1.28
N GLU A 146 -0.70 34.70 -0.56
CA GLU A 146 -2.01 34.50 0.06
C GLU A 146 -3.03 33.93 -0.94
N GLY A 147 -3.76 32.90 -0.53
CA GLY A 147 -4.74 32.19 -1.33
C GLY A 147 -4.14 31.28 -2.43
N ARG A 148 -2.84 31.06 -2.45
CA ARG A 148 -2.19 30.16 -3.39
C ARG A 148 -1.87 28.81 -2.75
N PRO A 149 -2.00 27.71 -3.51
CA PRO A 149 -1.53 26.42 -3.04
C PRO A 149 -0.03 26.43 -2.73
N TRP A 150 0.35 25.77 -1.65
CA TRP A 150 1.74 25.44 -1.40
C TRP A 150 2.25 24.43 -2.43
N ILE A 151 3.41 24.71 -3.01
CA ILE A 151 4.06 23.84 -3.99
C ILE A 151 5.38 23.34 -3.40
N SER A 152 5.54 22.03 -3.34
CA SER A 152 6.82 21.41 -2.96
C SER A 152 7.92 21.76 -3.96
N TRP A 153 9.08 22.19 -3.45
CA TRP A 153 10.20 22.61 -4.29
C TRP A 153 10.87 21.44 -5.02
N GLY A 154 10.95 20.29 -4.36
CA GLY A 154 11.63 19.11 -4.90
C GLY A 154 10.81 18.40 -5.98
N THR A 155 9.52 18.25 -5.76
CA THR A 155 8.65 17.48 -6.66
C THR A 155 7.78 18.34 -7.57
N GLY A 156 7.64 19.64 -7.26
CA GLY A 156 6.67 20.53 -7.92
C GLY A 156 5.21 20.11 -7.66
N GLY A 157 4.97 19.18 -6.72
CA GLY A 157 3.66 18.70 -6.34
C GLY A 157 2.88 19.69 -5.49
N ALA A 158 1.56 19.65 -5.59
CA ALA A 158 0.64 20.36 -4.69
C ALA A 158 -0.24 19.32 -3.99
N TRP A 159 -0.79 19.71 -2.86
CA TRP A 159 -1.52 18.81 -1.99
C TRP A 159 -2.88 19.37 -1.63
N LEU A 160 -3.88 18.51 -1.59
CA LEU A 160 -5.15 18.81 -0.95
C LEU A 160 -4.94 18.90 0.57
N ASN A 161 -5.66 19.85 1.18
CA ASN A 161 -5.62 20.02 2.63
C ASN A 161 -6.36 18.86 3.32
N PRO A 162 -5.68 18.03 4.13
CA PRO A 162 -6.35 16.93 4.82
C PRO A 162 -7.43 17.39 5.83
N TRP A 163 -7.40 18.64 6.26
CA TRP A 163 -8.41 19.21 7.16
C TRP A 163 -9.68 19.72 6.46
N ASP A 164 -9.69 19.78 5.12
CA ASP A 164 -10.87 20.18 4.36
C ASP A 164 -11.83 18.98 4.19
N GLN A 165 -13.00 19.06 4.79
CA GLN A 165 -13.99 17.99 4.79
C GLN A 165 -14.39 17.54 3.36
N ARG A 166 -14.40 18.47 2.39
CA ARG A 166 -14.72 18.17 0.98
C ARG A 166 -13.74 17.18 0.38
N ASN A 167 -12.45 17.26 0.77
CA ASN A 167 -11.42 16.34 0.33
C ASN A 167 -11.61 14.93 0.93
N LEU A 168 -11.98 14.88 2.22
CA LEU A 168 -12.26 13.62 2.90
C LEU A 168 -13.46 12.91 2.27
N ASP A 169 -14.56 13.68 2.04
CA ASP A 169 -15.79 13.15 1.43
C ASP A 169 -15.55 12.67 -0.01
N MET A 170 -14.69 13.35 -0.77
CA MET A 170 -14.30 12.95 -2.11
C MET A 170 -13.52 11.62 -2.08
N ILE A 171 -12.56 11.45 -1.15
CA ILE A 171 -11.76 10.22 -1.04
C ILE A 171 -12.66 9.04 -0.68
N VAL A 172 -13.62 9.21 0.25
CA VAL A 172 -14.58 8.16 0.62
C VAL A 172 -15.41 7.73 -0.60
N ARG A 173 -15.97 8.70 -1.36
CA ARG A 173 -16.74 8.40 -2.59
C ARG A 173 -15.88 7.74 -3.67
N LEU A 174 -14.62 8.12 -3.77
CA LEU A 174 -13.70 7.53 -4.73
C LEU A 174 -13.36 6.07 -4.38
N ALA A 175 -13.22 5.75 -3.09
CA ALA A 175 -13.03 4.36 -2.65
C ALA A 175 -14.24 3.49 -3.00
N ASP A 176 -15.46 3.97 -2.75
CA ASP A 176 -16.71 3.30 -3.11
C ASP A 176 -16.86 3.12 -4.63
N GLU A 177 -16.55 4.16 -5.42
CA GLU A 177 -16.58 4.08 -6.89
C GLU A 177 -15.60 3.03 -7.42
N VAL A 178 -14.36 2.99 -6.89
CA VAL A 178 -13.32 2.05 -7.34
C VAL A 178 -13.67 0.61 -6.92
N GLU A 179 -14.16 0.40 -5.69
CA GLU A 179 -14.70 -0.91 -5.28
C GLU A 179 -15.80 -1.37 -6.23
N GLY A 180 -16.69 -0.45 -6.62
CA GLY A 180 -17.76 -0.72 -7.58
C GLY A 180 -17.29 -1.25 -8.93
N PHE A 181 -16.01 -1.15 -9.30
CA PHE A 181 -15.46 -1.78 -10.50
C PHE A 181 -15.11 -3.25 -10.31
N GLY A 182 -15.17 -3.76 -9.07
CA GLY A 182 -14.94 -5.16 -8.73
C GLY A 182 -13.50 -5.49 -8.34
N VAL A 183 -12.70 -4.49 -7.92
CA VAL A 183 -11.37 -4.74 -7.37
C VAL A 183 -11.44 -5.59 -6.10
N ASP A 184 -10.38 -6.34 -5.80
CA ASP A 184 -10.33 -7.25 -4.64
C ASP A 184 -9.90 -6.54 -3.35
N GLU A 185 -9.22 -5.40 -3.45
CA GLU A 185 -8.74 -4.57 -2.34
C GLU A 185 -8.71 -3.10 -2.76
N ILE A 186 -8.91 -2.19 -1.80
CA ILE A 186 -8.59 -0.76 -1.94
C ILE A 186 -7.28 -0.48 -1.24
N GLN A 187 -6.34 0.19 -1.91
CA GLN A 187 -5.05 0.61 -1.36
C GLN A 187 -4.92 2.13 -1.40
N LEU A 188 -4.78 2.74 -0.23
CA LEU A 188 -4.63 4.19 -0.08
C LEU A 188 -3.16 4.57 -0.03
N ASP A 189 -2.70 5.38 -0.97
CA ASP A 189 -1.39 5.99 -0.91
C ASP A 189 -1.50 7.51 -0.67
N TYR A 190 -0.42 8.12 -0.19
CA TYR A 190 -0.42 9.52 0.22
C TYR A 190 -1.55 9.85 1.21
N ILE A 191 -1.95 8.87 2.00
CA ILE A 191 -2.83 9.03 3.16
C ILE A 191 -1.99 9.57 4.33
N ARG A 192 -1.55 10.81 4.19
CA ARG A 192 -0.60 11.47 5.08
C ARG A 192 -0.53 12.98 4.85
N PHE A 193 0.06 13.68 5.79
CA PHE A 193 0.51 15.05 5.61
C PHE A 193 1.85 15.07 4.85
N PRO A 194 2.16 16.12 4.10
CA PRO A 194 3.44 16.22 3.39
C PRO A 194 4.61 16.41 4.37
N VAL A 195 5.77 15.89 3.96
CA VAL A 195 7.09 16.15 4.56
C VAL A 195 8.09 16.57 3.48
N ASP A 196 7.55 16.98 2.32
CA ASP A 196 8.32 17.33 1.13
C ASP A 196 9.07 18.67 1.34
N ASP A 197 10.01 18.94 0.45
CA ASP A 197 10.83 20.16 0.50
C ASP A 197 9.98 21.43 0.54
N GLY A 198 10.30 22.32 1.49
CA GLY A 198 9.57 23.56 1.69
C GLY A 198 8.33 23.45 2.57
N VAL A 199 8.08 22.30 3.22
CA VAL A 199 6.89 22.07 4.07
C VAL A 199 6.74 23.06 5.22
N HIS A 200 7.81 23.69 5.67
CA HIS A 200 7.78 24.77 6.68
C HIS A 200 7.03 26.03 6.19
N LEU A 201 6.75 26.12 4.89
CA LEU A 201 5.94 27.18 4.27
C LEU A 201 4.48 26.72 4.06
N ALA A 202 4.13 25.48 4.40
CA ALA A 202 2.77 24.97 4.29
C ALA A 202 1.91 25.47 5.44
N ALA A 203 0.72 25.94 5.13
CA ALA A 203 -0.33 26.27 6.09
C ALA A 203 -1.54 25.38 5.83
N TYR A 204 -2.21 24.99 6.90
CA TYR A 204 -3.35 24.08 6.86
C TYR A 204 -4.61 24.79 7.36
N PRO A 205 -5.36 25.50 6.51
CA PRO A 205 -6.61 26.14 6.93
C PRO A 205 -7.55 25.13 7.59
N GLY A 206 -8.08 25.49 8.75
CA GLY A 206 -8.97 24.62 9.51
C GLY A 206 -8.28 23.51 10.32
N GLU A 207 -6.93 23.52 10.43
CA GLU A 207 -6.20 22.57 11.27
C GLU A 207 -6.70 22.67 12.72
N ARG A 208 -7.10 21.53 13.28
CA ARG A 208 -7.57 21.41 14.65
C ARG A 208 -6.40 21.17 15.59
N THR A 209 -6.45 21.78 16.76
CA THR A 209 -5.43 21.64 17.81
C THR A 209 -5.86 20.73 18.95
N ASP A 210 -7.11 20.30 18.96
CA ASP A 210 -7.72 19.44 19.99
C ASP A 210 -7.59 17.94 19.65
N ILE A 211 -7.21 17.59 18.42
CA ILE A 211 -6.88 16.23 17.98
C ILE A 211 -5.55 16.21 17.25
N THR A 212 -4.88 15.06 17.23
CA THR A 212 -3.64 14.87 16.47
C THR A 212 -3.93 14.60 14.99
N ARG A 213 -2.95 14.85 14.11
CA ARG A 213 -3.01 14.46 12.70
C ARG A 213 -3.29 12.97 12.53
N ALA A 214 -2.70 12.13 13.38
CA ALA A 214 -2.92 10.70 13.36
C ALA A 214 -4.37 10.30 13.69
N GLN A 215 -4.96 10.93 14.71
CA GLN A 215 -6.38 10.73 15.02
C GLN A 215 -7.30 11.20 13.89
N HIS A 216 -6.98 12.34 13.26
CA HIS A 216 -7.76 12.86 12.15
C HIS A 216 -7.76 11.92 10.95
N LEU A 217 -6.60 11.35 10.59
CA LEU A 217 -6.53 10.37 9.50
C LEU A 217 -7.13 9.01 9.89
N HIS A 218 -7.04 8.62 11.16
CA HIS A 218 -7.76 7.45 11.68
C HIS A 218 -9.28 7.58 11.49
N ASP A 219 -9.86 8.75 11.77
CA ASP A 219 -11.29 8.99 11.56
C ASP A 219 -11.68 8.91 10.07
N LEU A 220 -10.81 9.33 9.16
CA LEU A 220 -11.00 9.13 7.71
C LEU A 220 -10.96 7.66 7.34
N LEU A 221 -9.98 6.90 7.86
CA LEU A 221 -9.87 5.46 7.62
C LEU A 221 -11.11 4.72 8.10
N ALA A 222 -11.63 5.07 9.31
CA ALA A 222 -12.88 4.52 9.84
C ALA A 222 -14.08 4.76 8.91
N ARG A 223 -14.16 5.92 8.28
CA ARG A 223 -15.22 6.24 7.31
C ARG A 223 -15.10 5.44 6.02
N ILE A 224 -13.88 5.24 5.52
CA ILE A 224 -13.65 4.43 4.32
C ILE A 224 -13.97 2.96 4.61
N ASP A 225 -13.45 2.40 5.69
CA ASP A 225 -13.70 1.05 6.17
C ASP A 225 -15.20 0.75 6.32
N ALA A 226 -15.96 1.70 6.87
CA ALA A 226 -17.42 1.59 7.00
C ALA A 226 -18.18 1.70 5.65
N THR A 227 -17.52 2.14 4.57
CA THR A 227 -18.15 2.38 3.28
C THR A 227 -17.91 1.23 2.30
N ILE A 228 -16.69 0.66 2.30
CA ILE A 228 -16.30 -0.44 1.42
C ILE A 228 -16.45 -1.80 2.11
N SER A 229 -16.56 -2.86 1.31
CA SER A 229 -16.67 -4.24 1.80
C SER A 229 -15.42 -5.08 1.53
N VAL A 230 -14.54 -4.61 0.64
CA VAL A 230 -13.24 -5.25 0.35
C VAL A 230 -12.18 -4.80 1.36
N PRO A 231 -11.09 -5.57 1.56
CA PRO A 231 -10.02 -5.20 2.46
C PRO A 231 -9.44 -3.81 2.17
N LEU A 232 -9.17 -3.05 3.24
CA LEU A 232 -8.56 -1.73 3.19
C LEU A 232 -7.06 -1.81 3.45
N GLY A 233 -6.26 -1.42 2.46
CA GLY A 233 -4.81 -1.30 2.54
C GLY A 233 -4.34 0.16 2.64
N ALA A 234 -3.20 0.36 3.31
CA ALA A 234 -2.54 1.66 3.39
C ALA A 234 -1.05 1.57 3.07
N ASP A 235 -0.60 2.41 2.13
CA ASP A 235 0.81 2.65 1.86
C ASP A 235 1.37 3.58 2.93
N VAL A 236 2.41 3.13 3.60
CA VAL A 236 2.99 3.89 4.70
C VAL A 236 4.46 4.18 4.47
N PHE A 237 4.90 5.32 4.94
CA PHE A 237 6.29 5.73 4.79
C PHE A 237 7.21 4.70 5.44
N GLY A 238 8.26 4.28 4.73
CA GLY A 238 9.15 3.20 5.19
C GLY A 238 9.74 3.44 6.58
N ILE A 239 10.05 4.70 6.92
CA ILE A 239 10.58 5.06 8.24
C ILE A 239 9.60 4.76 9.38
N GLN A 240 8.29 4.75 9.11
CA GLN A 240 7.26 4.42 10.09
C GLN A 240 7.34 2.95 10.54
N ALA A 241 7.95 2.08 9.76
CA ALA A 241 8.24 0.72 10.21
C ALA A 241 9.24 0.66 11.37
N PHE A 242 10.06 1.72 11.56
CA PHE A 242 11.11 1.79 12.55
C PHE A 242 10.77 2.64 13.78
N TRP A 243 9.75 3.49 13.71
CA TRP A 243 9.36 4.44 14.75
C TRP A 243 8.01 4.09 15.37
N GLU A 244 7.87 4.41 16.66
CA GLU A 244 6.62 4.35 17.39
C GLU A 244 5.87 5.68 17.27
N GLY A 245 4.56 5.62 17.01
CA GLY A 245 3.71 6.78 16.87
C GLY A 245 4.06 7.65 15.65
N ASP A 246 3.43 8.80 15.54
CA ASP A 246 3.67 9.77 14.46
C ASP A 246 4.77 10.77 14.81
N ARG A 247 6.03 10.33 14.82
CA ARG A 247 7.18 11.21 15.10
C ARG A 247 7.54 12.14 13.94
N SER A 248 7.07 11.85 12.75
CA SER A 248 7.40 12.59 11.54
C SER A 248 6.40 13.70 11.21
N GLY A 249 5.25 13.75 11.92
CA GLY A 249 4.15 14.66 11.62
C GLY A 249 3.38 14.30 10.33
N LEU A 250 3.57 13.07 9.84
CA LEU A 250 2.86 12.53 8.69
C LEU A 250 1.38 12.24 8.97
N GLY A 251 1.01 12.07 10.24
CA GLY A 251 -0.30 11.55 10.64
C GLY A 251 -0.40 10.04 10.58
N GLN A 252 0.70 9.33 10.31
CA GLN A 252 0.73 7.87 10.19
C GLN A 252 1.12 7.20 11.50
N ASP A 253 0.16 6.98 12.40
CA ASP A 253 0.33 6.10 13.57
C ASP A 253 -0.25 4.72 13.26
N LEU A 254 0.64 3.78 12.91
CA LEU A 254 0.24 2.48 12.39
C LEU A 254 -0.41 1.59 13.46
N ALA A 255 -0.09 1.80 14.73
CA ALA A 255 -0.74 1.05 15.82
C ALA A 255 -2.18 1.53 16.02
N LEU A 256 -2.43 2.84 15.92
CA LEU A 256 -3.77 3.41 15.97
C LEU A 256 -4.64 2.94 14.79
N TRP A 257 -4.04 2.75 13.61
CA TRP A 257 -4.77 2.42 12.38
C TRP A 257 -5.19 0.95 12.28
N THR A 258 -4.70 0.07 13.17
CA THR A 258 -4.99 -1.39 13.12
C THR A 258 -6.48 -1.74 13.27
N ASP A 259 -7.31 -0.81 13.74
CA ASP A 259 -8.74 -1.05 13.88
C ASP A 259 -9.48 -1.01 12.53
N HIS A 260 -8.92 -0.32 11.52
CA HIS A 260 -9.56 -0.05 10.23
C HIS A 260 -8.73 -0.46 9.02
N VAL A 261 -7.44 -0.72 9.18
CA VAL A 261 -6.53 -1.09 8.08
C VAL A 261 -6.21 -2.58 8.16
N ASP A 262 -6.61 -3.33 7.14
CA ASP A 262 -6.34 -4.77 7.02
C ASP A 262 -4.91 -5.04 6.53
N VAL A 263 -4.38 -4.18 5.65
CA VAL A 263 -3.10 -4.41 4.98
C VAL A 263 -2.20 -3.17 5.09
N PHE A 264 -1.06 -3.32 5.76
CA PHE A 264 -0.02 -2.29 5.79
C PHE A 264 1.06 -2.59 4.75
N SER A 265 1.31 -1.63 3.86
CA SER A 265 2.34 -1.69 2.83
C SER A 265 3.46 -0.66 3.10
N PRO A 266 4.42 -0.96 4.00
CA PRO A 266 5.53 -0.06 4.24
C PRO A 266 6.44 0.02 3.01
N MET A 267 6.76 1.24 2.57
CA MET A 267 7.63 1.52 1.44
C MET A 267 9.11 1.39 1.84
N LEU A 268 9.62 0.16 1.87
CA LEU A 268 10.97 -0.16 2.35
C LEU A 268 12.00 -0.07 1.20
N TYR A 269 12.15 1.14 0.66
CA TYR A 269 13.08 1.43 -0.44
C TYR A 269 14.46 1.82 0.08
N LEU A 270 15.48 1.18 -0.44
CA LEU A 270 16.87 1.49 -0.08
C LEU A 270 17.26 2.93 -0.49
N ASN A 271 16.72 3.42 -1.60
CA ASN A 271 16.97 4.79 -2.05
C ASN A 271 16.50 5.88 -1.08
N ALA A 272 15.52 5.58 -0.24
CA ALA A 272 15.05 6.47 0.83
C ALA A 272 15.86 6.35 2.12
N MET A 273 16.73 5.33 2.23
CA MET A 273 17.53 5.02 3.43
C MET A 273 18.98 4.68 3.01
N LEU A 274 19.62 5.54 2.23
CA LEU A 274 20.92 5.29 1.60
C LEU A 274 22.04 4.98 2.58
N ASP A 275 21.97 5.52 3.80
CA ASP A 275 22.96 5.28 4.85
C ASP A 275 22.74 3.97 5.63
N TRP A 276 21.63 3.26 5.35
CA TRP A 276 21.35 1.98 6.01
C TRP A 276 22.45 0.96 5.70
N GLU A 277 23.22 0.59 6.72
CA GLU A 277 24.29 -0.39 6.64
C GLU A 277 25.14 -0.27 5.35
N ARG A 278 25.50 0.96 4.95
CA ARG A 278 26.10 1.31 3.64
C ARG A 278 27.24 0.39 3.24
N ASP A 279 28.08 -0.01 4.17
CA ASP A 279 29.28 -0.81 3.92
C ASP A 279 29.06 -2.33 4.09
N ARG A 280 27.83 -2.76 4.31
CA ARG A 280 27.52 -4.18 4.52
C ARG A 280 26.93 -4.83 3.27
N PRO A 281 27.36 -6.06 2.95
CA PRO A 281 26.73 -6.84 1.89
C PRO A 281 25.26 -7.14 2.31
N HIS A 282 24.38 -7.25 1.30
CA HIS A 282 22.96 -7.55 1.51
C HIS A 282 22.16 -6.51 2.34
N ARG A 283 22.57 -5.24 2.32
CA ARG A 283 21.90 -4.18 3.07
C ARG A 283 20.41 -4.04 2.74
N ALA A 284 20.01 -4.34 1.49
CA ALA A 284 18.60 -4.35 1.09
C ALA A 284 17.80 -5.44 1.82
N ARG A 285 18.38 -6.64 2.00
CA ARG A 285 17.79 -7.70 2.81
C ARG A 285 17.62 -7.27 4.26
N SER A 286 18.67 -6.71 4.85
CA SER A 286 18.66 -6.25 6.24
C SER A 286 17.59 -5.18 6.46
N LEU A 287 17.53 -4.15 5.58
CA LEU A 287 16.55 -3.09 5.67
C LEU A 287 15.12 -3.63 5.73
N VAL A 288 14.76 -4.45 4.74
CA VAL A 288 13.41 -5.00 4.63
C VAL A 288 13.10 -5.93 5.80
N GLN A 289 14.04 -6.81 6.18
CA GLN A 289 13.84 -7.74 7.28
C GLN A 289 13.60 -7.03 8.61
N VAL A 290 14.45 -6.04 8.93
CA VAL A 290 14.33 -5.29 10.19
C VAL A 290 13.07 -4.44 10.21
N GLY A 291 12.75 -3.76 9.09
CA GLY A 291 11.54 -2.94 8.98
C GLY A 291 10.27 -3.76 9.19
N VAL A 292 10.14 -4.88 8.49
CA VAL A 292 8.98 -5.79 8.63
C VAL A 292 8.89 -6.37 10.04
N SER A 293 10.02 -6.86 10.61
CA SER A 293 10.02 -7.45 11.96
C SER A 293 9.60 -6.44 13.03
N ARG A 294 10.12 -5.21 12.97
CA ARG A 294 9.75 -4.15 13.93
C ARG A 294 8.28 -3.75 13.80
N LEU A 295 7.80 -3.62 12.56
CA LEU A 295 6.40 -3.33 12.33
C LEU A 295 5.52 -4.45 12.89
N ARG A 296 5.84 -5.72 12.60
CA ARG A 296 5.10 -6.89 13.10
C ARG A 296 5.04 -6.93 14.63
N GLN A 297 6.16 -6.64 15.31
CA GLN A 297 6.21 -6.57 16.78
C GLN A 297 5.27 -5.49 17.34
N ARG A 298 5.10 -4.38 16.62
CA ARG A 298 4.29 -3.25 17.08
C ARG A 298 2.81 -3.41 16.82
N ILE A 299 2.43 -3.82 15.61
CA ILE A 299 1.01 -3.91 15.21
C ILE A 299 0.40 -5.30 15.41
N GLY A 300 1.20 -6.27 15.87
CA GLY A 300 0.73 -7.64 16.08
C GLY A 300 0.53 -8.41 14.78
N HIS A 301 -0.30 -9.44 14.84
CA HIS A 301 -0.48 -10.38 13.71
C HIS A 301 -1.84 -10.26 13.01
N ARG A 302 -2.74 -9.46 13.52
CA ARG A 302 -4.06 -9.26 12.89
C ARG A 302 -3.94 -8.61 11.51
N PRO A 303 -3.23 -7.46 11.33
CA PRO A 303 -3.06 -6.89 10.01
C PRO A 303 -2.04 -7.67 9.17
N ILE A 304 -2.27 -7.69 7.87
CA ILE A 304 -1.31 -8.16 6.87
C ILE A 304 -0.18 -7.14 6.74
N ILE A 305 1.07 -7.60 6.66
CA ILE A 305 2.21 -6.76 6.28
C ILE A 305 2.68 -7.20 4.90
N ARG A 306 2.52 -6.30 3.93
CA ARG A 306 2.87 -6.52 2.53
C ARG A 306 3.73 -5.36 2.03
N PRO A 307 5.05 -5.35 2.33
CA PRO A 307 5.91 -4.23 1.99
C PRO A 307 5.98 -3.98 0.49
N PHE A 308 6.05 -2.69 0.10
CA PHE A 308 6.56 -2.31 -1.20
C PHE A 308 8.07 -2.38 -1.22
N LEU A 309 8.60 -3.12 -2.21
CA LEU A 309 10.01 -3.35 -2.48
C LEU A 309 10.46 -2.50 -3.68
N GLN A 310 11.73 -2.12 -3.70
CA GLN A 310 12.31 -1.28 -4.75
C GLN A 310 12.52 -2.09 -6.03
N GLY A 311 11.80 -1.72 -7.10
CA GLY A 311 11.92 -2.30 -8.44
C GLY A 311 12.59 -1.35 -9.45
N PHE A 312 13.41 -0.40 -8.99
CA PHE A 312 14.11 0.62 -9.78
C PHE A 312 15.53 0.85 -9.24
N ASP A 313 16.40 1.48 -10.03
CA ASP A 313 17.84 1.61 -9.76
C ASP A 313 18.26 2.89 -9.05
N ASN A 314 17.38 3.87 -8.89
CA ASN A 314 17.70 5.15 -8.26
C ASN A 314 18.28 4.95 -6.84
N GLY A 315 19.42 5.56 -6.56
CA GLY A 315 20.13 5.46 -5.29
C GLY A 315 21.02 4.21 -5.15
N LEU A 316 21.17 3.41 -6.22
CA LEU A 316 22.02 2.22 -6.27
C LEU A 316 23.21 2.45 -7.23
N SER A 317 24.34 1.79 -6.96
CA SER A 317 25.42 1.66 -7.94
C SER A 317 25.05 0.62 -9.01
N GLU A 318 25.76 0.65 -10.15
CA GLU A 318 25.60 -0.38 -11.20
C GLU A 318 25.85 -1.80 -10.68
N GLU A 319 26.80 -1.95 -9.73
CA GLU A 319 27.15 -3.23 -9.11
C GLU A 319 26.05 -3.72 -8.14
N GLU A 320 25.31 -2.80 -7.51
CA GLU A 320 24.18 -3.16 -6.65
C GLU A 320 22.93 -3.49 -7.45
N TRP A 321 22.72 -2.86 -8.63
CA TRP A 321 21.53 -3.07 -9.45
C TRP A 321 21.60 -4.36 -10.27
N GLU A 322 21.44 -5.47 -9.59
CA GLU A 322 21.49 -6.82 -10.17
C GLU A 322 20.31 -7.70 -9.67
N PRO A 323 20.05 -8.85 -10.29
CA PRO A 323 18.97 -9.75 -9.84
C PRO A 323 19.06 -10.18 -8.37
N ARG A 324 20.25 -10.19 -7.77
CA ARG A 324 20.47 -10.50 -6.36
C ARG A 324 19.85 -9.45 -5.44
N PHE A 325 19.89 -8.16 -5.81
CA PHE A 325 19.24 -7.08 -5.06
C PHE A 325 17.74 -7.33 -4.87
N ILE A 326 17.05 -7.75 -5.94
CA ILE A 326 15.64 -8.13 -5.90
C ILE A 326 15.42 -9.34 -4.99
N ALA A 327 16.24 -10.39 -5.16
CA ALA A 327 16.14 -11.59 -4.34
C ALA A 327 16.39 -11.32 -2.85
N ASP A 328 17.30 -10.43 -2.52
CA ASP A 328 17.62 -10.06 -1.15
C ASP A 328 16.46 -9.32 -0.47
N GLN A 329 15.76 -8.42 -1.17
CA GLN A 329 14.55 -7.79 -0.66
C GLN A 329 13.45 -8.83 -0.35
N ILE A 330 13.20 -9.78 -1.26
CA ILE A 330 12.21 -10.84 -1.04
C ILE A 330 12.61 -11.71 0.17
N ARG A 331 13.89 -12.08 0.30
CA ARG A 331 14.39 -12.81 1.49
C ARG A 331 14.21 -11.99 2.76
N GLY A 332 14.44 -10.68 2.68
CA GLY A 332 14.21 -9.75 3.79
C GLY A 332 12.74 -9.70 4.22
N ALA A 333 11.82 -9.56 3.27
CA ALA A 333 10.38 -9.56 3.54
C ALA A 333 9.95 -10.85 4.26
N ARG A 334 10.31 -12.01 3.72
CA ARG A 334 10.01 -13.30 4.35
C ARG A 334 10.68 -13.49 5.69
N GLY A 335 11.97 -13.16 5.80
CA GLY A 335 12.73 -13.28 7.05
C GLY A 335 12.22 -12.33 8.15
N GLY A 336 11.55 -11.25 7.78
CA GLY A 336 10.88 -10.30 8.68
C GLY A 336 9.48 -10.72 9.11
N GLY A 337 8.88 -11.73 8.47
CA GLY A 337 7.51 -12.17 8.73
C GLY A 337 6.46 -11.39 7.94
N ALA A 338 6.78 -10.93 6.72
CA ALA A 338 5.79 -10.41 5.79
C ALA A 338 4.90 -11.53 5.24
N ASP A 339 3.63 -11.22 5.03
CA ASP A 339 2.64 -12.15 4.50
C ASP A 339 2.74 -12.24 2.98
N GLY A 340 3.03 -11.12 2.31
CA GLY A 340 3.27 -10.99 0.88
C GLY A 340 4.28 -9.89 0.60
N PHE A 341 4.37 -9.44 -0.66
CA PHE A 341 5.18 -8.28 -1.05
C PHE A 341 4.74 -7.72 -2.40
N LEU A 342 5.01 -6.45 -2.62
CA LEU A 342 4.75 -5.74 -3.87
C LEU A 342 6.04 -5.09 -4.37
N PHE A 343 6.21 -4.96 -5.68
CA PHE A 343 7.30 -4.17 -6.26
C PHE A 343 6.77 -2.86 -6.84
N TRP A 344 7.47 -1.78 -6.51
CA TRP A 344 7.24 -0.46 -7.07
C TRP A 344 8.27 -0.14 -8.14
N ASN A 345 7.79 0.34 -9.29
CA ASN A 345 8.58 1.04 -10.31
C ASN A 345 7.66 2.08 -10.96
N PRO A 346 7.99 3.39 -10.96
CA PRO A 346 7.09 4.44 -11.42
C PRO A 346 6.67 4.31 -12.90
N GLY A 347 7.52 3.69 -13.73
CA GLY A 347 7.23 3.42 -15.14
C GLY A 347 6.70 2.00 -15.42
N SER A 348 6.47 1.19 -14.38
CA SER A 348 6.13 -0.24 -14.50
C SER A 348 7.14 -1.05 -15.32
N MET A 349 8.43 -0.67 -15.23
CA MET A 349 9.53 -1.34 -15.93
C MET A 349 10.20 -2.38 -15.02
N PHE A 350 9.70 -3.60 -15.03
CA PHE A 350 10.13 -4.66 -14.12
C PHE A 350 11.10 -5.68 -14.71
N GLY A 351 11.89 -5.31 -15.71
CA GLY A 351 12.86 -6.22 -16.34
C GLY A 351 13.86 -6.84 -15.36
N MET A 352 14.32 -6.08 -14.33
CA MET A 352 15.21 -6.62 -13.29
C MET A 352 14.47 -7.61 -12.38
N VAL A 353 13.24 -7.33 -12.00
CA VAL A 353 12.40 -8.25 -11.22
C VAL A 353 12.17 -9.55 -12.00
N GLN A 354 11.83 -9.46 -13.28
CA GLN A 354 11.65 -10.64 -14.15
C GLN A 354 12.92 -11.49 -14.22
N ARG A 355 14.11 -10.88 -14.44
CA ARG A 355 15.39 -11.60 -14.41
C ARG A 355 15.66 -12.28 -13.07
N ALA A 356 15.39 -11.59 -11.96
CA ALA A 356 15.57 -12.16 -10.63
C ALA A 356 14.65 -13.38 -10.41
N MET A 357 13.39 -13.29 -10.83
CA MET A 357 12.40 -14.36 -10.67
C MET A 357 12.67 -15.57 -11.59
N GLN A 358 13.43 -15.39 -12.64
CA GLN A 358 13.95 -16.50 -13.48
C GLN A 358 15.27 -17.06 -12.95
N GLY A 359 15.99 -16.33 -12.11
CA GLY A 359 17.32 -16.65 -11.54
C GLY A 359 17.32 -16.80 -10.00
N PRO A 360 18.01 -15.90 -9.27
CA PRO A 360 18.29 -16.06 -7.84
C PRO A 360 17.05 -16.02 -6.93
N ALA A 361 15.94 -15.45 -7.40
CA ALA A 361 14.67 -15.41 -6.67
C ALA A 361 13.67 -16.49 -7.11
N ARG A 362 14.04 -17.36 -8.06
CA ARG A 362 13.12 -18.38 -8.63
C ARG A 362 12.45 -19.26 -7.57
N ALA A 363 13.22 -19.74 -6.60
CA ALA A 363 12.72 -20.56 -5.50
C ALA A 363 11.93 -19.77 -4.43
N LEU A 364 11.93 -18.43 -4.55
CA LEU A 364 11.22 -17.53 -3.65
C LEU A 364 9.81 -17.16 -4.16
N SER A 365 9.40 -17.59 -5.35
CA SER A 365 8.01 -17.40 -5.80
C SER A 365 7.14 -18.50 -5.21
N PRO A 366 5.95 -18.17 -4.69
CA PRO A 366 4.95 -19.16 -4.30
C PRO A 366 4.29 -19.84 -5.52
N PHE A 367 4.46 -19.29 -6.73
CA PHE A 367 3.75 -19.75 -7.93
C PHE A 367 4.56 -20.72 -8.78
N PRO A 368 3.87 -21.69 -9.44
CA PRO A 368 4.50 -22.57 -10.41
C PRO A 368 5.11 -21.75 -11.56
N ILE A 369 6.15 -22.31 -12.19
CA ILE A 369 6.75 -21.70 -13.37
C ILE A 369 5.75 -21.82 -14.51
N PRO A 370 5.33 -20.70 -15.16
CA PRO A 370 4.53 -20.80 -16.37
C PRO A 370 5.25 -21.65 -17.40
N SER A 371 4.54 -22.54 -18.06
CA SER A 371 5.12 -23.34 -19.15
C SER A 371 5.52 -22.43 -20.31
N GLU A 372 6.50 -22.86 -21.12
CA GLU A 372 6.91 -22.13 -22.32
C GLU A 372 5.71 -21.86 -23.26
N ARG A 373 4.70 -22.77 -23.28
CA ARG A 373 3.47 -22.59 -24.05
C ARG A 373 2.58 -21.48 -23.52
N GLU A 374 2.53 -21.28 -22.19
CA GLU A 374 1.79 -20.18 -21.57
C GLU A 374 2.49 -18.83 -21.79
N LEU A 375 3.83 -18.80 -21.74
CA LEU A 375 4.61 -17.60 -22.07
C LEU A 375 4.50 -17.24 -23.56
N ALA A 376 4.57 -18.22 -24.46
CA ALA A 376 4.47 -18.01 -25.91
C ALA A 376 3.09 -17.49 -26.35
N ARG A 377 2.01 -17.84 -25.65
CA ARG A 377 0.66 -17.29 -25.92
C ARG A 377 0.55 -15.81 -25.69
N VAL A 378 1.38 -15.25 -24.79
CA VAL A 378 1.41 -13.82 -24.44
C VAL A 378 2.28 -13.02 -25.42
N GLU A 379 3.25 -13.66 -26.08
CA GLU A 379 4.14 -13.01 -27.04
C GLU A 379 3.54 -12.92 -28.46
N THR A 380 2.47 -13.64 -28.74
CA THR A 380 1.77 -13.56 -30.02
C THR A 380 0.63 -12.54 -29.87
N PRO A 381 0.77 -11.30 -30.41
CA PRO A 381 -0.38 -10.41 -30.51
C PRO A 381 -1.43 -11.11 -31.36
N GLY A 382 -2.63 -11.27 -30.83
CA GLY A 382 -3.73 -11.80 -31.60
C GLY A 382 -3.82 -11.04 -32.92
N THR A 383 -3.62 -11.74 -34.02
CA THR A 383 -3.95 -11.26 -35.37
C THR A 383 -5.48 -11.18 -35.47
N GLY A 384 -6.03 -10.14 -34.83
CA GLY A 384 -7.45 -9.89 -34.78
C GLY A 384 -7.78 -8.47 -35.24
N ALA A 385 -8.33 -8.38 -36.46
CA ALA A 385 -9.01 -7.26 -37.07
C ALA A 385 -8.11 -6.20 -37.76
N ALA A 386 -7.87 -6.43 -39.03
CA ALA A 386 -7.65 -5.37 -40.00
C ALA A 386 -8.82 -4.39 -39.92
N VAL A 387 -8.59 -3.21 -39.34
CA VAL A 387 -9.51 -2.08 -39.48
C VAL A 387 -9.43 -1.65 -40.95
N ALA A 388 -10.46 -1.98 -41.73
CA ALA A 388 -10.65 -1.48 -43.07
C ALA A 388 -10.69 0.04 -43.05
N ARG A 389 -9.73 0.67 -43.75
CA ARG A 389 -9.81 2.09 -44.11
C ARG A 389 -11.00 2.29 -45.07
N ARG A 390 -11.92 3.12 -44.68
CA ARG A 390 -12.69 3.97 -45.56
C ARG A 390 -12.82 5.37 -44.95
#